data_eb8198130971ee3a9e1b37343beed022
#
_entry.id   eb8198130971ee3a9e1b37343beed022
#
_cell.length_a   1.000
_cell.length_b   1.000
_cell.length_c   1.000
_cell.angle_alpha   90.00
_cell.angle_beta   90.00
_cell.angle_gamma   90.00
#
_symmetry.space_group_name_H-M   'P 1'
#
loop_
_entity.id
_entity.type
_entity.pdbx_description
1 polymer ?
#
loop_
_entity_poly.entity_id
_entity_poly.type
_entity_poly.pdbx_seq_one_letter_code
_entity_poly.pdbx_strand_id
1 'polypeptide(L)'
;MSTDFIELQLSELSDFIRQAREKIGLTLNELGERSGVAPSTIQKIECRQMTPSIAVILKIAAGLGVEAGEMIAPRNPPKLDIAVQRTGQHASMSASKKMRYEKLSADIRGAEVECWRIVVAAAFGTRLFRPQLFLEAVVFCERGKIELDIDSETCALSAGDTLHSRSTSLFGLRNTGEVEAAYILTGRFPHSLHYDIAVRMNG
;
A
#
# COMPACT_ATOMS: atom_id res chain seq x y z
N MET A 1 8.79 -20.89 2.37
CA MET A 1 9.74 -19.74 2.26
C MET A 1 11.12 -20.35 2.34
N SER A 2 11.96 -20.22 1.30
CA SER A 2 13.25 -20.91 1.26
C SER A 2 14.24 -20.22 2.19
N THR A 3 15.14 -20.98 2.79
CA THR A 3 16.25 -20.49 3.64
C THR A 3 17.06 -19.41 2.92
N ASP A 4 17.23 -19.53 1.61
CA ASP A 4 17.94 -18.59 0.74
C ASP A 4 17.35 -17.17 0.75
N PHE A 5 16.01 -17.03 0.92
CA PHE A 5 15.36 -15.72 0.99
C PHE A 5 15.73 -14.98 2.28
N ILE A 6 15.71 -15.69 3.42
CA ILE A 6 16.04 -15.10 4.73
C ILE A 6 17.52 -14.70 4.76
N GLU A 7 18.40 -15.54 4.24
CA GLU A 7 19.84 -15.24 4.17
C GLU A 7 20.13 -14.01 3.30
N LEU A 8 19.45 -13.88 2.17
CA LEU A 8 19.55 -12.70 1.30
C LEU A 8 19.11 -11.43 2.04
N GLN A 9 17.96 -11.47 2.73
CA GLN A 9 17.46 -10.31 3.48
C GLN A 9 18.37 -9.90 4.63
N LEU A 10 18.95 -10.87 5.35
CA LEU A 10 19.92 -10.59 6.40
C LEU A 10 21.22 -10.00 5.84
N SER A 11 21.65 -10.45 4.68
CA SER A 11 22.80 -9.89 3.97
C SER A 11 22.55 -8.43 3.58
N GLU A 12 21.38 -8.13 2.99
CA GLU A 12 20.98 -6.79 2.59
C GLU A 12 20.86 -5.84 3.80
N LEU A 13 20.33 -6.32 4.91
CA LEU A 13 20.24 -5.57 6.17
C LEU A 13 21.62 -5.20 6.70
N SER A 14 22.56 -6.16 6.71
CA SER A 14 23.93 -5.94 7.19
C SER A 14 24.66 -4.89 6.36
N ASP A 15 24.54 -4.99 5.04
CA ASP A 15 25.11 -4.02 4.09
C ASP A 15 24.48 -2.63 4.26
N PHE A 16 23.21 -2.55 4.56
CA PHE A 16 22.54 -1.28 4.84
C PHE A 16 23.09 -0.59 6.09
N ILE A 17 23.12 -1.30 7.18
CA ILE A 17 23.59 -0.73 8.45
C ILE A 17 24.97 -0.13 8.24
N ARG A 18 25.87 -0.89 7.60
CA ARG A 18 27.21 -0.45 7.32
C ARG A 18 27.26 0.79 6.42
N GLN A 19 26.57 0.75 5.27
CA GLN A 19 26.54 1.86 4.31
C GLN A 19 25.89 3.11 4.91
N ALA A 20 24.81 2.98 5.65
CA ALA A 20 24.15 4.10 6.31
C ALA A 20 25.07 4.76 7.36
N ARG A 21 25.74 3.93 8.19
CA ARG A 21 26.70 4.42 9.17
C ARG A 21 27.86 5.17 8.51
N GLU A 22 28.47 4.57 7.48
CA GLU A 22 29.61 5.16 6.75
C GLU A 22 29.21 6.46 6.03
N LYS A 23 28.02 6.49 5.45
CA LYS A 23 27.48 7.67 4.74
C LYS A 23 27.33 8.89 5.64
N ILE A 24 26.98 8.69 6.90
CA ILE A 24 26.87 9.79 7.89
C ILE A 24 28.15 9.97 8.72
N GLY A 25 29.23 9.26 8.37
CA GLY A 25 30.55 9.40 8.95
C GLY A 25 30.71 8.85 10.37
N LEU A 26 29.81 7.95 10.83
CA LEU A 26 29.89 7.40 12.18
C LEU A 26 30.86 6.22 12.27
N THR A 27 31.62 6.19 13.35
CA THR A 27 32.36 5.00 13.80
C THR A 27 31.39 4.00 14.45
N LEU A 28 31.84 2.77 14.64
CA LEU A 28 31.07 1.75 15.39
C LEU A 28 30.76 2.19 16.83
N ASN A 29 31.71 2.89 17.47
CA ASN A 29 31.53 3.40 18.83
C ASN A 29 30.44 4.49 18.89
N GLU A 30 30.49 5.46 17.98
CA GLU A 30 29.50 6.54 17.92
C GLU A 30 28.10 6.01 17.59
N LEU A 31 27.97 5.04 16.68
CA LEU A 31 26.69 4.39 16.44
C LEU A 31 26.23 3.59 17.67
N GLY A 32 27.16 2.95 18.38
CA GLY A 32 26.90 2.26 19.63
C GLY A 32 26.30 3.18 20.70
N GLU A 33 26.91 4.36 20.88
CA GLU A 33 26.43 5.38 21.82
C GLU A 33 25.03 5.91 21.43
N ARG A 34 24.81 6.21 20.14
CA ARG A 34 23.52 6.73 19.66
C ARG A 34 22.39 5.71 19.72
N SER A 35 22.71 4.44 19.46
CA SER A 35 21.71 3.37 19.39
C SER A 35 21.48 2.64 20.72
N GLY A 36 22.42 2.76 21.66
CA GLY A 36 22.43 1.94 22.88
C GLY A 36 22.69 0.45 22.59
N VAL A 37 23.38 0.14 21.50
CA VAL A 37 23.79 -1.22 21.10
C VAL A 37 25.33 -1.30 21.19
N ALA A 38 25.85 -2.36 21.81
CA ALA A 38 27.31 -2.50 21.93
C ALA A 38 28.00 -2.48 20.57
N PRO A 39 29.10 -1.73 20.39
CA PRO A 39 29.83 -1.63 19.12
C PRO A 39 30.24 -2.99 18.55
N SER A 40 30.62 -3.94 19.39
CA SER A 40 30.94 -5.31 18.98
C SER A 40 29.75 -6.08 18.43
N THR A 41 28.55 -5.77 18.91
CA THR A 41 27.29 -6.33 18.37
C THR A 41 27.00 -5.75 16.99
N ILE A 42 27.14 -4.43 16.81
CA ILE A 42 26.97 -3.77 15.52
C ILE A 42 27.96 -4.37 14.52
N GLN A 43 29.23 -4.49 14.90
CA GLN A 43 30.28 -5.08 14.05
C GLN A 43 29.92 -6.52 13.60
N LYS A 44 29.46 -7.36 14.53
CA LYS A 44 29.05 -8.73 14.18
C LYS A 44 27.88 -8.75 13.20
N ILE A 45 26.94 -7.83 13.33
CA ILE A 45 25.80 -7.70 12.40
C ILE A 45 26.31 -7.24 11.01
N GLU A 46 27.15 -6.18 10.95
CA GLU A 46 27.74 -5.70 9.69
C GLU A 46 28.59 -6.75 8.98
N CYS A 47 29.26 -7.62 9.75
CA CYS A 47 30.05 -8.74 9.24
C CYS A 47 29.23 -10.01 8.98
N ARG A 48 27.89 -9.99 9.13
CA ARG A 48 26.99 -11.16 8.96
C ARG A 48 27.30 -12.33 9.89
N GLN A 49 27.89 -12.05 11.04
CA GLN A 49 28.23 -13.06 12.05
C GLN A 49 27.13 -13.22 13.10
N MET A 50 26.11 -12.36 13.07
CA MET A 50 25.00 -12.40 14.00
C MET A 50 23.71 -11.88 13.33
N THR A 51 22.62 -12.62 13.56
CA THR A 51 21.27 -12.17 13.21
C THR A 51 20.74 -11.26 14.32
N PRO A 52 20.41 -9.98 14.03
CA PRO A 52 19.86 -9.07 15.03
C PRO A 52 18.42 -9.42 15.36
N SER A 53 18.01 -9.19 16.60
CA SER A 53 16.60 -9.17 16.98
C SER A 53 15.92 -7.89 16.47
N ILE A 54 14.59 -7.90 16.36
CA ILE A 54 13.80 -6.71 15.98
C ILE A 54 14.12 -5.53 16.91
N ALA A 55 14.27 -5.76 18.21
CA ALA A 55 14.61 -4.71 19.17
C ALA A 55 15.98 -4.07 18.87
N VAL A 56 16.96 -4.85 18.43
CA VAL A 56 18.28 -4.34 18.03
C VAL A 56 18.16 -3.54 16.73
N ILE A 57 17.37 -4.01 15.77
CA ILE A 57 17.14 -3.28 14.50
C ILE A 57 16.51 -1.91 14.77
N LEU A 58 15.47 -1.85 15.62
CA LEU A 58 14.83 -0.58 15.99
C LEU A 58 15.78 0.40 16.65
N LYS A 59 16.67 -0.08 17.55
CA LYS A 59 17.68 0.75 18.21
C LYS A 59 18.72 1.29 17.21
N ILE A 60 19.21 0.44 16.32
CA ILE A 60 20.18 0.86 15.29
C ILE A 60 19.53 1.85 14.33
N ALA A 61 18.29 1.63 13.90
CA ALA A 61 17.52 2.55 13.07
C ALA A 61 17.44 3.96 13.70
N ALA A 62 17.08 4.01 14.99
CA ALA A 62 17.03 5.26 15.75
C ALA A 62 18.42 5.94 15.81
N GLY A 63 19.51 5.19 16.03
CA GLY A 63 20.87 5.70 16.07
C GLY A 63 21.36 6.23 14.72
N LEU A 64 20.90 5.65 13.62
CA LEU A 64 21.17 6.08 12.25
C LEU A 64 20.26 7.23 11.79
N GLY A 65 19.14 7.49 12.47
CA GLY A 65 18.14 8.48 12.06
C GLY A 65 17.33 8.03 10.83
N VAL A 66 17.08 6.73 10.67
CA VAL A 66 16.30 6.15 9.57
C VAL A 66 15.09 5.39 10.10
N GLU A 67 14.07 5.22 9.27
CA GLU A 67 12.94 4.36 9.60
C GLU A 67 13.35 2.87 9.57
N ALA A 68 12.97 2.12 10.60
CA ALA A 68 13.31 0.68 10.67
C ALA A 68 12.74 -0.12 9.48
N GLY A 69 11.61 0.32 8.93
CA GLY A 69 11.02 -0.25 7.71
C GLY A 69 11.95 -0.16 6.51
N GLU A 70 12.70 0.94 6.37
CA GLU A 70 13.68 1.11 5.29
C GLU A 70 14.87 0.16 5.40
N MET A 71 15.21 -0.25 6.62
CA MET A 71 16.29 -1.21 6.86
C MET A 71 15.93 -2.63 6.45
N ILE A 72 14.65 -2.99 6.55
CA ILE A 72 14.14 -4.35 6.32
C ILE A 72 13.55 -4.48 4.91
N ALA A 73 13.22 -3.37 4.26
CA ALA A 73 12.68 -3.36 2.91
C ALA A 73 13.66 -4.02 1.91
N PRO A 74 13.17 -4.86 0.99
CA PRO A 74 14.02 -5.46 -0.04
C PRO A 74 14.71 -4.38 -0.86
N ARG A 75 16.04 -4.44 -0.95
CA ARG A 75 16.88 -3.42 -1.61
C ARG A 75 17.25 -3.72 -3.05
N ASN A 76 16.89 -4.87 -3.55
CA ASN A 76 16.91 -5.00 -4.99
C ASN A 76 16.01 -3.88 -5.53
N PRO A 77 16.56 -2.89 -6.30
CA PRO A 77 15.69 -2.01 -7.04
C PRO A 77 14.71 -2.96 -7.73
N PRO A 78 13.40 -2.74 -7.61
CA PRO A 78 12.47 -3.61 -8.28
C PRO A 78 12.97 -3.66 -9.71
N LYS A 79 13.27 -4.87 -10.24
CA LYS A 79 13.29 -5.04 -11.69
C LYS A 79 12.06 -4.31 -12.12
N LEU A 80 12.21 -3.36 -13.04
CA LEU A 80 11.10 -2.55 -13.52
C LEU A 80 9.95 -3.51 -13.82
N ASP A 81 9.07 -3.72 -12.86
CA ASP A 81 7.96 -4.65 -12.99
C ASP A 81 6.94 -3.93 -13.85
N ILE A 82 6.96 -4.24 -15.13
CA ILE A 82 5.98 -3.77 -16.09
C ILE A 82 4.99 -4.91 -16.29
N ALA A 83 3.73 -4.66 -15.96
CA ALA A 83 2.64 -5.57 -16.26
C ALA A 83 1.59 -4.87 -17.10
N VAL A 84 1.20 -5.51 -18.19
CA VAL A 84 0.14 -5.04 -19.08
C VAL A 84 -1.03 -6.00 -18.98
N GLN A 85 -2.17 -5.51 -18.50
CA GLN A 85 -3.44 -6.23 -18.56
C GLN A 85 -4.22 -5.79 -19.80
N ARG A 86 -4.68 -6.76 -20.57
CA ARG A 86 -5.50 -6.52 -21.77
C ARG A 86 -6.98 -6.58 -21.43
N THR A 87 -7.80 -5.93 -22.24
CA THR A 87 -9.26 -6.03 -22.15
C THR A 87 -9.69 -7.50 -22.05
N GLY A 88 -10.57 -7.81 -21.09
CA GLY A 88 -11.05 -9.18 -20.83
C GLY A 88 -10.15 -10.03 -19.95
N GLN A 89 -8.98 -9.54 -19.54
CA GLN A 89 -8.06 -10.24 -18.60
C GLN A 89 -8.19 -9.74 -17.15
N HIS A 90 -8.98 -8.70 -16.94
CA HIS A 90 -9.16 -8.11 -15.62
C HIS A 90 -9.90 -9.06 -14.68
N ALA A 91 -9.39 -9.23 -13.47
CA ALA A 91 -10.11 -9.96 -12.44
C ALA A 91 -11.40 -9.22 -12.09
N SER A 92 -12.53 -9.89 -12.22
CA SER A 92 -13.85 -9.33 -11.92
C SER A 92 -14.47 -10.03 -10.72
N MET A 93 -15.02 -9.26 -9.81
CA MET A 93 -15.74 -9.74 -8.63
C MET A 93 -17.09 -9.03 -8.53
N SER A 94 -18.13 -9.78 -8.14
CA SER A 94 -19.45 -9.21 -7.90
C SER A 94 -19.77 -9.28 -6.41
N ALA A 95 -19.82 -8.14 -5.74
CA ALA A 95 -20.27 -8.07 -4.35
C ALA A 95 -21.80 -8.29 -4.25
N SER A 96 -22.53 -8.02 -5.32
CA SER A 96 -23.97 -8.28 -5.44
C SER A 96 -24.38 -8.20 -6.91
N LYS A 97 -25.66 -8.55 -7.21
CA LYS A 97 -26.23 -8.30 -8.56
C LYS A 97 -26.24 -6.81 -8.95
N LYS A 98 -26.05 -5.91 -7.97
CA LYS A 98 -26.13 -4.46 -8.16
C LYS A 98 -24.77 -3.76 -8.17
N MET A 99 -23.68 -4.50 -7.89
CA MET A 99 -22.34 -3.91 -7.83
C MET A 99 -21.27 -4.90 -8.27
N ARG A 100 -20.44 -4.49 -9.23
CA ARG A 100 -19.32 -5.26 -9.78
C ARG A 100 -18.03 -4.48 -9.67
N TYR A 101 -16.96 -5.16 -9.33
CA TYR A 101 -15.61 -4.64 -9.24
C TYR A 101 -14.73 -5.34 -10.27
N GLU A 102 -13.88 -4.57 -10.93
CA GLU A 102 -12.93 -5.05 -11.91
C GLU A 102 -11.56 -4.44 -11.60
N LYS A 103 -10.59 -5.27 -11.23
CA LYS A 103 -9.24 -4.81 -10.94
C LYS A 103 -8.50 -4.50 -12.24
N LEU A 104 -8.22 -3.23 -12.49
CA LEU A 104 -7.53 -2.76 -13.68
C LEU A 104 -6.01 -2.78 -13.54
N SER A 105 -5.49 -2.63 -12.31
CA SER A 105 -4.06 -2.75 -12.04
C SER A 105 -3.63 -4.20 -11.92
N ALA A 106 -2.47 -4.53 -12.49
CA ALA A 106 -1.83 -5.81 -12.27
C ALA A 106 -1.19 -5.88 -10.87
N ASP A 107 -1.02 -7.10 -10.36
CA ASP A 107 -0.28 -7.34 -9.13
C ASP A 107 1.23 -7.36 -9.45
N ILE A 108 1.89 -6.24 -9.20
CA ILE A 108 3.35 -6.13 -9.22
C ILE A 108 3.89 -6.09 -7.80
N ARG A 109 5.11 -6.60 -7.61
CA ARG A 109 5.70 -6.65 -6.27
C ARG A 109 5.90 -5.24 -5.71
N GLY A 110 5.40 -5.00 -4.49
CA GLY A 110 5.53 -3.71 -3.82
C GLY A 110 4.68 -2.60 -4.42
N ALA A 111 3.66 -2.92 -5.23
CA ALA A 111 2.70 -1.93 -5.71
C ALA A 111 1.98 -1.27 -4.53
N GLU A 112 2.06 0.04 -4.47
CA GLU A 112 1.36 0.84 -3.46
C GLU A 112 0.03 1.39 -3.98
N VAL A 113 -0.15 1.38 -5.31
CA VAL A 113 -1.32 1.94 -5.97
C VAL A 113 -2.11 0.83 -6.64
N GLU A 114 -3.41 0.81 -6.39
CA GLU A 114 -4.36 -0.04 -7.10
C GLU A 114 -5.30 0.81 -7.95
N CYS A 115 -5.80 0.23 -9.04
CA CYS A 115 -6.77 0.84 -9.93
C CYS A 115 -7.93 -0.12 -10.14
N TRP A 116 -9.15 0.33 -9.87
CA TRP A 116 -10.36 -0.46 -9.92
C TRP A 116 -11.42 0.25 -10.75
N ARG A 117 -12.10 -0.47 -11.64
CA ARG A 117 -13.38 -0.05 -12.21
C ARG A 117 -14.50 -0.60 -11.34
N ILE A 118 -15.40 0.26 -10.91
CA ILE A 118 -16.55 -0.11 -10.10
C ILE A 118 -17.81 0.25 -10.88
N VAL A 119 -18.67 -0.72 -11.05
CA VAL A 119 -19.93 -0.60 -11.80
C VAL A 119 -21.09 -0.75 -10.85
N VAL A 120 -22.00 0.20 -10.86
CA VAL A 120 -23.09 0.34 -9.89
C VAL A 120 -24.43 0.45 -10.62
N ALA A 121 -25.37 -0.44 -10.29
CA ALA A 121 -26.73 -0.41 -10.86
C ALA A 121 -27.44 0.92 -10.55
N ALA A 122 -28.43 1.25 -11.37
CA ALA A 122 -29.29 2.41 -11.17
C ALA A 122 -29.91 2.42 -9.77
N ALA A 123 -30.05 3.61 -9.19
CA ALA A 123 -30.68 3.86 -7.89
C ALA A 123 -30.16 2.96 -6.75
N PHE A 124 -28.87 2.58 -6.80
CA PHE A 124 -28.22 1.78 -5.78
C PHE A 124 -27.11 2.56 -5.07
N GLY A 125 -27.02 2.40 -3.74
CA GLY A 125 -25.99 2.99 -2.91
C GLY A 125 -25.49 2.04 -1.85
N THR A 126 -24.25 2.21 -1.44
CA THR A 126 -23.61 1.44 -0.37
C THR A 126 -22.51 2.24 0.29
N ARG A 127 -22.10 1.79 1.48
CA ARG A 127 -20.89 2.28 2.15
C ARG A 127 -19.75 1.37 1.73
N LEU A 128 -18.73 1.95 1.10
CA LEU A 128 -17.63 1.17 0.51
C LEU A 128 -16.60 0.70 1.53
N PHE A 129 -16.15 1.56 2.42
CA PHE A 129 -15.24 1.16 3.50
C PHE A 129 -15.33 2.05 4.73
N ARG A 130 -14.71 1.52 5.81
CA ARG A 130 -14.20 2.31 6.93
C ARG A 130 -12.69 2.34 6.80
N PRO A 131 -12.07 3.38 6.26
CA PRO A 131 -10.64 3.50 6.32
C PRO A 131 -10.24 3.66 7.79
N GLN A 132 -9.38 2.76 8.27
CA GLN A 132 -8.75 2.92 9.59
C GLN A 132 -7.48 3.77 9.48
N LEU A 133 -7.08 4.14 8.26
CA LEU A 133 -5.87 4.87 7.91
C LEU A 133 -6.18 5.85 6.77
N PHE A 134 -5.28 6.82 6.56
CA PHE A 134 -5.39 7.78 5.47
C PHE A 134 -5.53 7.08 4.12
N LEU A 135 -6.63 7.33 3.45
CA LEU A 135 -6.85 6.95 2.08
C LEU A 135 -6.65 8.18 1.19
N GLU A 136 -5.71 8.08 0.25
CA GLU A 136 -5.58 9.06 -0.83
C GLU A 136 -6.02 8.38 -2.12
N ALA A 137 -7.04 8.93 -2.76
CA ALA A 137 -7.65 8.33 -3.93
C ALA A 137 -8.12 9.37 -4.95
N VAL A 138 -8.03 8.98 -6.22
CA VAL A 138 -8.64 9.69 -7.34
C VAL A 138 -9.80 8.86 -7.85
N VAL A 139 -10.94 9.48 -8.01
CA VAL A 139 -12.13 8.92 -8.65
C VAL A 139 -12.37 9.62 -9.97
N PHE A 140 -12.53 8.86 -11.04
CA PHE A 140 -12.94 9.33 -12.36
C PHE A 140 -14.29 8.72 -12.71
N CYS A 141 -15.31 9.52 -12.90
CA CYS A 141 -16.62 9.08 -13.36
C CYS A 141 -16.56 8.76 -14.86
N GLU A 142 -16.54 7.47 -15.22
CA GLU A 142 -16.43 7.03 -16.61
C GLU A 142 -17.77 7.18 -17.35
N ARG A 143 -18.88 6.87 -16.68
CA ARG A 143 -20.23 7.00 -17.22
C ARG A 143 -21.29 7.09 -16.12
N GLY A 144 -22.41 7.71 -16.43
CA GLY A 144 -23.54 7.89 -15.51
C GLY A 144 -23.33 9.04 -14.54
N LYS A 145 -23.96 8.92 -13.37
CA LYS A 145 -23.86 9.89 -12.28
C LYS A 145 -23.65 9.15 -10.97
N ILE A 146 -22.70 9.62 -10.16
CA ILE A 146 -22.44 9.08 -8.82
C ILE A 146 -22.40 10.20 -7.81
N GLU A 147 -22.81 9.89 -6.60
CA GLU A 147 -22.57 10.70 -5.41
C GLU A 147 -21.64 9.96 -4.47
N LEU A 148 -20.66 10.67 -3.94
CA LEU A 148 -19.67 10.18 -3.01
C LEU A 148 -19.80 10.92 -1.70
N ASP A 149 -20.05 10.21 -0.61
CA ASP A 149 -20.00 10.79 0.74
C ASP A 149 -18.60 10.56 1.31
N ILE A 150 -17.88 11.65 1.56
CA ILE A 150 -16.51 11.65 2.10
C ILE A 150 -16.52 12.57 3.31
N ASP A 151 -16.26 12.00 4.48
CA ASP A 151 -16.38 12.73 5.75
C ASP A 151 -17.81 13.30 5.91
N SER A 152 -17.95 14.60 5.95
CA SER A 152 -19.23 15.33 6.03
C SER A 152 -19.69 15.90 4.69
N GLU A 153 -18.94 15.68 3.63
CA GLU A 153 -19.18 16.25 2.31
C GLU A 153 -19.81 15.21 1.38
N THR A 154 -20.78 15.65 0.57
CA THR A 154 -21.33 14.86 -0.55
C THR A 154 -20.90 15.49 -1.87
N CYS A 155 -20.15 14.75 -2.65
CA CYS A 155 -19.66 15.17 -3.96
C CYS A 155 -20.42 14.44 -5.07
N ALA A 156 -21.12 15.19 -5.93
CA ALA A 156 -21.77 14.63 -7.11
C ALA A 156 -20.83 14.72 -8.32
N LEU A 157 -20.66 13.61 -9.03
CA LEU A 157 -19.85 13.50 -10.24
C LEU A 157 -20.70 13.00 -11.41
N SER A 158 -20.57 13.65 -12.54
CA SER A 158 -21.09 13.22 -13.84
C SER A 158 -19.98 12.63 -14.69
N ALA A 159 -20.35 11.94 -15.78
CA ALA A 159 -19.37 11.38 -16.71
C ALA A 159 -18.34 12.42 -17.17
N GLY A 160 -17.06 12.12 -17.02
CA GLY A 160 -15.92 12.99 -17.29
C GLY A 160 -15.38 13.75 -16.08
N ASP A 161 -16.14 13.83 -14.98
CA ASP A 161 -15.68 14.50 -13.76
C ASP A 161 -14.68 13.67 -12.98
N THR A 162 -13.80 14.37 -12.24
CA THR A 162 -12.83 13.77 -11.35
C THR A 162 -12.93 14.33 -9.95
N LEU A 163 -12.64 13.49 -8.96
CA LEU A 163 -12.49 13.86 -7.56
C LEU A 163 -11.15 13.35 -7.07
N HIS A 164 -10.38 14.18 -6.40
CA HIS A 164 -9.18 13.79 -5.67
C HIS A 164 -9.40 14.06 -4.19
N SER A 165 -9.28 13.04 -3.37
CA SER A 165 -9.53 13.15 -1.93
C SER A 165 -8.45 12.48 -1.10
N ARG A 166 -8.26 13.01 0.09
CA ARG A 166 -7.51 12.36 1.17
C ARG A 166 -8.40 12.38 2.41
N SER A 167 -8.84 11.20 2.85
CA SER A 167 -9.80 11.06 3.94
C SER A 167 -9.45 9.91 4.87
N THR A 168 -9.86 10.03 6.14
CA THR A 168 -9.79 8.98 7.15
C THR A 168 -11.15 8.36 7.45
N SER A 169 -12.21 8.84 6.82
CA SER A 169 -13.60 8.52 7.15
C SER A 169 -14.25 7.53 6.20
N LEU A 170 -15.51 7.26 6.47
CA LEU A 170 -16.38 6.42 5.64
C LEU A 170 -16.53 7.00 4.25
N PHE A 171 -16.39 6.14 3.27
CA PHE A 171 -16.63 6.43 1.88
C PHE A 171 -17.97 5.82 1.48
N GLY A 172 -18.98 6.65 1.34
CA GLY A 172 -20.28 6.25 0.79
C GLY A 172 -20.33 6.43 -0.72
N LEU A 173 -21.07 5.58 -1.40
CA LEU A 173 -21.28 5.68 -2.83
C LEU A 173 -22.75 5.48 -3.17
N ARG A 174 -23.29 6.33 -4.01
CA ARG A 174 -24.64 6.19 -4.59
C ARG A 174 -24.61 6.46 -6.08
N ASN A 175 -25.29 5.61 -6.83
CA ASN A 175 -25.70 5.94 -8.19
C ASN A 175 -27.11 6.57 -8.12
N THR A 176 -27.19 7.85 -8.33
CA THR A 176 -28.45 8.63 -8.32
C THR A 176 -29.12 8.71 -9.69
N GLY A 177 -28.52 8.10 -10.69
CA GLY A 177 -29.05 8.06 -12.04
C GLY A 177 -30.04 6.92 -12.30
N GLU A 178 -30.72 6.98 -13.44
CA GLU A 178 -31.67 5.97 -13.91
C GLU A 178 -31.02 4.80 -14.66
N VAL A 179 -29.70 4.93 -14.96
CA VAL A 179 -28.91 3.92 -15.66
C VAL A 179 -27.71 3.48 -14.82
N GLU A 180 -27.10 2.37 -15.20
CA GLU A 180 -25.85 1.92 -14.60
C GLU A 180 -24.77 3.00 -14.71
N ALA A 181 -24.05 3.23 -13.61
CA ALA A 181 -22.89 4.10 -13.57
C ALA A 181 -21.61 3.29 -13.45
N ALA A 182 -20.52 3.81 -14.02
CA ALA A 182 -19.19 3.24 -13.86
C ALA A 182 -18.19 4.34 -13.50
N TYR A 183 -17.29 4.02 -12.59
CA TYR A 183 -16.21 4.91 -12.22
C TYR A 183 -14.92 4.14 -11.97
N ILE A 184 -13.80 4.82 -12.16
CA ILE A 184 -12.47 4.32 -11.87
C ILE A 184 -12.01 4.92 -10.55
N LEU A 185 -11.61 4.05 -9.64
CA LEU A 185 -11.02 4.41 -8.35
C LEU A 185 -9.56 4.01 -8.35
N THR A 186 -8.68 4.98 -8.19
CA THR A 186 -7.23 4.78 -8.14
C THR A 186 -6.68 5.39 -6.86
N GLY A 187 -5.85 4.63 -6.14
CA GLY A 187 -5.27 5.17 -4.91
C GLY A 187 -4.39 4.17 -4.17
N ARG A 188 -3.86 4.65 -3.03
CA ARG A 188 -3.15 3.81 -2.06
C ARG A 188 -4.16 3.32 -1.04
N PHE A 189 -4.30 2.01 -0.94
CA PHE A 189 -5.20 1.38 0.01
C PHE A 189 -4.37 0.70 1.11
N PRO A 190 -4.69 0.92 2.42
CA PRO A 190 -3.94 0.34 3.54
C PRO A 190 -3.95 -1.20 3.53
N HIS A 191 -5.04 -1.76 3.04
CA HIS A 191 -5.20 -3.16 2.69
C HIS A 191 -5.72 -3.21 1.26
N SER A 192 -5.34 -4.26 0.51
CA SER A 192 -5.89 -4.40 -0.84
C SER A 192 -7.42 -4.30 -0.80
N LEU A 193 -7.97 -3.47 -1.68
CA LEU A 193 -9.41 -3.33 -1.84
C LEU A 193 -10.08 -4.69 -2.11
N HIS A 194 -9.35 -5.61 -2.73
CA HIS A 194 -9.74 -7.00 -2.93
C HIS A 194 -10.06 -7.70 -1.59
N TYR A 195 -9.24 -7.52 -0.57
CA TYR A 195 -9.46 -8.13 0.74
C TYR A 195 -10.71 -7.56 1.41
N ASP A 196 -10.90 -6.26 1.37
CA ASP A 196 -12.06 -5.59 1.96
C ASP A 196 -13.37 -5.99 1.27
N ILE A 197 -13.35 -6.18 -0.04
CA ILE A 197 -14.48 -6.68 -0.81
C ILE A 197 -14.76 -8.14 -0.45
N ALA A 198 -13.75 -9.00 -0.39
CA ALA A 198 -13.88 -10.42 -0.09
C ALA A 198 -14.43 -10.67 1.33
N VAL A 199 -14.00 -9.90 2.33
CA VAL A 199 -14.53 -10.00 3.70
C VAL A 199 -16.00 -9.65 3.77
N ARG A 200 -16.48 -8.68 2.98
CA ARG A 200 -17.91 -8.29 2.95
C ARG A 200 -18.82 -9.24 2.20
N MET A 201 -18.26 -10.07 1.32
CA MET A 201 -19.02 -11.09 0.59
C MET A 201 -19.30 -12.33 1.44
N ASN A 202 -18.52 -12.55 2.50
CA ASN A 202 -18.58 -13.74 3.37
C ASN A 202 -19.21 -13.45 4.75
N GLY A 203 -19.64 -12.25 5.04
CA GLY A 203 -20.33 -11.83 6.26
C GLY A 203 -21.73 -11.31 5.96
#